data_d33efdae6b943afb6ad24ff287b2f8f6
#
_entry.id   d33efdae6b943afb6ad24ff287b2f8f6
#
_cell.length_a   1.000
_cell.length_b   1.000
_cell.length_c   1.000
_cell.angle_alpha   90.00
_cell.angle_beta   90.00
_cell.angle_gamma   90.00
#
_symmetry.space_group_name_H-M   'P 1'
#
loop_
_entity.id
_entity.type
_entity.pdbx_description
1 polymer ?
#
loop_
_entity_poly.entity_id
_entity_poly.type
_entity_poly.pdbx_seq_one_letter_code
_entity_poly.pdbx_strand_id
1 'polypeptide(L)'
;MHFELMPLASGRGIGTRVLARLSETAHGMGIESLIATVSSLNGQSLRFHERAGFECCGRLRAVGRRLGREFDVVLFQKRLCAAPA
;
A
#
# COMPACT_ATOMS: atom_id res chain seq x y z
N MET A 1 -0.37 6.63 15.02
CA MET A 1 -1.50 6.82 14.09
C MET A 1 -1.24 6.09 12.78
N HIS A 2 -2.26 5.51 12.21
CA HIS A 2 -2.16 4.79 10.93
C HIS A 2 -2.94 5.53 9.86
N PHE A 3 -2.48 5.42 8.64
CA PHE A 3 -3.13 6.03 7.49
C PHE A 3 -3.31 4.96 6.41
N GLU A 4 -4.52 4.81 5.91
CA GLU A 4 -4.81 3.85 4.86
C GLU A 4 -4.75 4.53 3.49
N LEU A 5 -4.01 3.92 2.56
CA LEU A 5 -3.90 4.41 1.20
C LEU A 5 -4.78 3.59 0.28
N MET A 6 -5.57 4.28 -0.53
CA MET A 6 -6.29 3.62 -1.61
C MET A 6 -5.31 3.29 -2.74
N PRO A 7 -5.43 2.12 -3.37
CA PRO A 7 -4.55 1.79 -4.48
C PRO A 7 -4.74 2.77 -5.64
N LEU A 8 -3.64 3.35 -6.09
CA LEU A 8 -3.64 4.25 -7.23
C LEU A 8 -3.54 3.45 -8.52
N ALA A 9 -4.25 3.92 -9.53
CA ALA A 9 -4.37 3.17 -10.78
C ALA A 9 -3.12 3.14 -11.64
N SER A 10 -2.15 4.01 -11.42
CA SER A 10 -0.98 4.06 -12.28
C SER A 10 0.31 4.03 -11.49
N GLY A 11 1.21 3.15 -11.87
CA GLY A 11 2.52 3.04 -11.26
C GLY A 11 3.63 3.72 -12.04
N ARG A 12 3.37 4.84 -12.69
CA ARG A 12 4.32 5.48 -13.60
C ARG A 12 5.19 6.53 -12.92
N GLY A 13 6.00 6.19 -11.97
CA GLY A 13 6.91 7.15 -11.35
C GLY A 13 6.24 8.34 -10.64
N ILE A 14 5.15 8.86 -11.19
CA ILE A 14 4.37 9.93 -10.58
C ILE A 14 3.80 9.45 -9.25
N GLY A 15 3.26 8.23 -9.23
CA GLY A 15 2.76 7.62 -8.01
C GLY A 15 3.84 7.45 -6.95
N THR A 16 5.06 7.12 -7.37
CA THR A 16 6.19 6.98 -6.46
C THR A 16 6.54 8.32 -5.80
N ARG A 17 6.55 9.39 -6.57
CA ARG A 17 6.83 10.74 -6.04
C ARG A 17 5.75 11.19 -5.08
N VAL A 18 4.49 10.98 -5.43
CA VAL A 18 3.36 11.34 -4.58
C VAL A 18 3.43 10.57 -3.27
N LEU A 19 3.72 9.29 -3.35
CA LEU A 19 3.83 8.46 -2.16
C LEU A 19 5.01 8.90 -1.27
N ALA A 20 6.14 9.25 -1.87
CA ALA A 20 7.29 9.74 -1.11
C ALA A 20 6.93 11.03 -0.36
N ARG A 21 6.27 11.97 -1.02
CA ARG A 21 5.84 13.22 -0.39
C ARG A 21 4.80 12.98 0.69
N LEU A 22 3.84 12.11 0.41
CA LEU A 22 2.83 11.74 1.38
C LEU A 22 3.46 11.12 2.62
N SER A 23 4.44 10.27 2.43
CA SER A 23 5.17 9.64 3.53
C SER A 23 5.90 10.67 4.39
N GLU A 24 6.58 11.63 3.77
CA GLU A 24 7.26 12.71 4.49
C GLU A 24 6.26 13.56 5.27
N THR A 25 5.17 13.95 4.63
CA THR A 25 4.12 14.75 5.27
C THR A 25 3.50 13.99 6.43
N ALA A 26 3.16 12.74 6.22
CA ALA A 26 2.56 11.91 7.25
C ALA A 26 3.49 11.74 8.45
N HIS A 27 4.78 11.53 8.19
CA HIS A 27 5.78 11.42 9.25
C HIS A 27 5.85 12.72 10.06
N GLY A 28 5.85 13.87 9.39
CA GLY A 28 5.82 15.18 10.05
C GLY A 28 4.58 15.43 10.87
N MET A 29 3.48 14.75 10.57
CA MET A 29 2.23 14.83 11.33
C MET A 29 2.13 13.78 12.45
N GLY A 30 3.18 13.01 12.69
CA GLY A 30 3.19 11.97 13.72
C GLY A 30 2.51 10.67 13.32
N ILE A 31 2.25 10.47 12.05
CA ILE A 31 1.71 9.19 11.55
C ILE A 31 2.85 8.18 11.49
N GLU A 32 2.65 7.03 12.10
CA GLU A 32 3.70 6.02 12.25
C GLU A 32 3.70 4.97 11.15
N SER A 33 2.56 4.71 10.55
CA SER A 33 2.43 3.67 9.53
C SER A 33 1.45 4.08 8.44
N LEU A 34 1.75 3.64 7.23
CA LEU A 34 0.82 3.69 6.11
C LEU A 34 0.34 2.27 5.84
N ILE A 35 -0.95 2.12 5.65
CA ILE A 35 -1.56 0.82 5.34
C ILE A 35 -2.21 0.92 3.98
N ALA A 36 -1.91 -0.05 3.13
CA ALA A 36 -2.50 -0.13 1.80
C ALA A 36 -3.21 -1.47 1.61
N THR A 37 -4.38 -1.43 0.98
CA THR A 37 -5.10 -2.64 0.60
C THR A 37 -5.11 -2.72 -0.92
N VAL A 38 -4.68 -3.86 -1.47
CA VAL A 38 -4.51 -4.02 -2.90
C VAL A 38 -5.17 -5.32 -3.36
N SER A 39 -5.98 -5.23 -4.41
CA SER A 39 -6.58 -6.42 -5.01
C SER A 39 -5.50 -7.33 -5.59
N SER A 40 -5.65 -8.64 -5.39
CA SER A 40 -4.74 -9.62 -5.98
C SER A 40 -4.77 -9.63 -7.51
N LEU A 41 -5.81 -9.06 -8.12
CA LEU A 41 -5.90 -8.93 -9.57
C LEU A 41 -5.10 -7.75 -10.12
N ASN A 42 -4.64 -6.87 -9.25
CA ASN A 42 -3.87 -5.69 -9.65
C ASN A 42 -2.38 -5.92 -9.43
N GLY A 43 -1.77 -6.71 -10.29
CA GLY A 43 -0.35 -7.04 -10.18
C GLY A 43 0.56 -5.83 -10.25
N GLN A 44 0.18 -4.81 -11.01
CA GLN A 44 0.95 -3.59 -11.13
C GLN A 44 1.00 -2.84 -9.78
N SER A 45 -0.12 -2.74 -9.11
CA SER A 45 -0.19 -2.10 -7.81
C SER A 45 0.55 -2.89 -6.74
N LEU A 46 0.48 -4.22 -6.79
CA LEU A 46 1.24 -5.08 -5.88
C LEU A 46 2.74 -4.78 -6.00
N ARG A 47 3.25 -4.75 -7.22
CA ARG A 47 4.67 -4.47 -7.47
C ARG A 47 5.05 -3.03 -7.09
N PHE A 48 4.14 -2.09 -7.34
CA PHE A 48 4.36 -0.70 -6.96
C PHE A 48 4.58 -0.56 -5.46
N HIS A 49 3.71 -1.17 -4.66
CA HIS A 49 3.82 -1.07 -3.20
C HIS A 49 5.07 -1.78 -2.67
N GLU A 50 5.43 -2.92 -3.23
CA GLU A 50 6.66 -3.60 -2.85
C GLU A 50 7.90 -2.73 -3.12
N ARG A 51 7.97 -2.10 -4.30
CA ARG A 51 9.08 -1.21 -4.64
C ARG A 51 9.10 0.04 -3.78
N ALA A 52 7.96 0.49 -3.34
CA ALA A 52 7.85 1.67 -2.49
C ALA A 52 8.22 1.39 -1.03
N GLY A 53 8.59 0.16 -0.72
CA GLY A 53 9.03 -0.20 0.63
C GLY A 53 7.93 -0.71 1.54
N PHE A 54 6.78 -1.03 1.00
CA PHE A 54 5.71 -1.67 1.78
C PHE A 54 6.01 -3.15 1.97
N GLU A 55 5.66 -3.66 3.13
CA GLU A 55 5.76 -5.07 3.44
C GLU A 55 4.37 -5.71 3.39
N CYS A 56 4.28 -6.90 2.81
CA CYS A 56 3.05 -7.67 2.84
C CYS A 56 2.87 -8.23 4.25
N CYS A 57 1.80 -7.84 4.92
CA CYS A 57 1.54 -8.30 6.27
C CYS A 57 0.29 -9.15 6.40
N GLY A 58 -0.39 -9.41 5.29
CA GLY A 58 -1.55 -10.29 5.33
C GLY A 58 -2.25 -10.39 4.00
N ARG A 59 -3.19 -11.31 3.94
CA ARG A 59 -3.99 -11.55 2.74
C ARG A 59 -5.38 -12.03 3.14
N LEU A 60 -6.39 -11.32 2.67
CA LEU A 60 -7.78 -11.69 2.85
C LEU A 60 -8.22 -12.46 1.61
N ARG A 61 -8.61 -13.70 1.79
CA ARG A 61 -8.91 -14.59 0.67
C ARG A 61 -10.33 -14.47 0.21
N ALA A 62 -10.52 -14.49 -1.11
CA ALA A 62 -11.82 -14.58 -1.76
C ALA A 62 -12.84 -13.59 -1.22
N VAL A 63 -12.41 -12.33 -1.09
CA VAL A 63 -13.26 -11.29 -0.51
C VAL A 63 -14.22 -10.67 -1.49
N GLY A 64 -14.06 -10.91 -2.79
CA GLY A 64 -14.96 -10.37 -3.79
C GLY A 64 -14.80 -11.01 -5.14
N ARG A 65 -15.65 -10.57 -6.07
CA ARG A 65 -15.60 -10.99 -7.48
C ARG A 65 -15.64 -9.77 -8.36
N ARG A 66 -14.85 -9.82 -9.41
CA ARG A 66 -14.87 -8.81 -10.45
C ARG A 66 -14.85 -9.49 -11.81
N LEU A 67 -15.84 -9.21 -12.63
CA LEU A 67 -15.97 -9.80 -13.96
C LEU A 67 -15.87 -11.33 -13.93
N GLY A 68 -16.54 -11.94 -12.95
CA GLY A 68 -16.57 -13.39 -12.79
C GLY A 68 -15.33 -14.00 -12.15
N ARG A 69 -14.32 -13.19 -11.82
CA ARG A 69 -13.09 -13.67 -11.18
C ARG A 69 -13.08 -13.34 -9.70
N GLU A 70 -12.81 -14.34 -8.89
CA GLU A 70 -12.58 -14.16 -7.46
C GLU A 70 -11.26 -13.45 -7.23
N PHE A 71 -11.22 -12.58 -6.23
CA PHE A 71 -9.97 -11.93 -5.87
C PHE A 71 -9.77 -11.90 -4.36
N ASP A 72 -8.50 -11.80 -3.99
CA ASP A 72 -8.08 -11.59 -2.62
C ASP A 72 -7.71 -10.12 -2.42
N VAL A 73 -7.61 -9.71 -1.18
CA VAL A 73 -7.04 -8.40 -0.83
C VAL A 73 -5.73 -8.63 -0.09
N VAL A 74 -4.67 -8.02 -0.60
CA VAL A 74 -3.35 -8.08 0.01
C VAL A 74 -3.17 -6.84 0.89
N LEU A 75 -2.73 -7.06 2.12
CA LEU A 75 -2.50 -5.99 3.08
C LEU A 75 -1.02 -5.64 3.12
N PHE A 76 -0.73 -4.38 2.91
CA PHE A 76 0.63 -3.86 2.95
C PHE A 76 0.77 -2.84 4.06
N GLN A 77 1.94 -2.79 4.66
CA GLN A 77 2.28 -1.80 5.66
C GLN A 77 3.64 -1.20 5.37
N LYS A 78 3.74 0.11 5.51
CA LYS A 78 5.02 0.81 5.48
C LYS A 78 5.17 1.59 6.77
N ARG A 79 6.17 1.27 7.54
CA ARG A 79 6.49 2.01 8.75
C ARG A 79 7.29 3.24 8.39
N LEU A 80 6.86 4.40 8.87
CA LEU A 80 7.46 5.67 8.53
C LEU A 80 8.58 6.08 9.49
N CYS A 81 8.53 5.55 10.71
CA CYS A 81 9.59 5.78 11.67
C CYS A 81 10.53 4.60 11.65
N ALA A 82 11.84 4.86 11.56
CA ALA A 82 12.80 3.82 11.84
C ALA A 82 12.57 3.40 13.28
N ALA A 83 12.04 2.20 13.47
CA ALA A 83 11.89 1.70 14.82
C ALA A 83 13.27 1.63 15.43
N PRO A 84 13.49 2.27 16.58
CA PRO A 84 14.72 2.01 17.30
C PRO A 84 14.77 0.53 17.62
N ALA A 85 15.87 -0.05 17.38
CA ALA A 85 16.08 -1.45 17.64
C ALA A 85 15.70 -1.80 19.08
#